data_2a5efd011debf41b4aae57fb76979d5c
#
_entry.id   2a5efd011debf41b4aae57fb76979d5c
#
_cell.length_a   1.000
_cell.length_b   1.000
_cell.length_c   1.000
_cell.angle_alpha   90.00
_cell.angle_beta   90.00
_cell.angle_gamma   90.00
#
_symmetry.space_group_name_H-M   'P 1'
#
loop_
_entity.id
_entity.type
_entity.pdbx_description
1 polymer ?
#
loop_
_entity_poly.entity_id
_entity_poly.type
_entity_poly.pdbx_seq_one_letter_code
_entity_poly.pdbx_strand_id
1 'polypeptide(L)'
;KEHNISAPTAARYFKLVDYKCKSLPEVLSVDEFRGNAGGEKFQCIITDAKNHRVLDILPNRKQEDMIAYFRAFSTRNSVKYFVMDMRRAYLEIASICFPNAKVIIDKYHVVRQVLWDFEKVRKAEQQYFSDQRRKYFKRSRKLLLKNPKRLSEEEADQVAVMLATSQRLREAYHLKNKFLEFMQSENRYVAAERLRNWVLLAEFANLPEFKASLTAIHNWYQYILNA
;
A
#
# COMPACT_ATOMS: atom_id res chain seq x y z
N LYS A 1 -26.64 0.11 -10.84
CA LYS A 1 -28.03 -0.04 -11.37
C LYS A 1 -28.59 1.27 -11.92
N GLU A 2 -27.77 2.31 -12.04
CA GLU A 2 -28.21 3.64 -12.50
C GLU A 2 -28.62 3.68 -13.98
N HIS A 3 -28.19 2.72 -14.79
CA HIS A 3 -28.38 2.75 -16.24
C HIS A 3 -29.24 1.61 -16.81
N ASN A 4 -29.88 0.78 -15.98
CA ASN A 4 -30.79 -0.32 -16.36
C ASN A 4 -30.26 -1.26 -17.46
N ILE A 5 -28.93 -1.40 -17.59
CA ILE A 5 -28.30 -2.33 -18.53
C ILE A 5 -27.69 -3.53 -17.79
N SER A 6 -27.77 -4.71 -18.40
CA SER A 6 -27.17 -5.90 -17.85
C SER A 6 -25.63 -5.87 -17.98
N ALA A 7 -24.90 -6.56 -17.08
CA ALA A 7 -23.44 -6.67 -17.16
C ALA A 7 -22.95 -7.23 -18.52
N PRO A 8 -23.60 -8.26 -19.15
CA PRO A 8 -23.23 -8.70 -20.50
C PRO A 8 -23.43 -7.63 -21.57
N THR A 9 -24.50 -6.83 -21.44
CA THR A 9 -24.78 -5.72 -22.37
C THR A 9 -23.70 -4.63 -22.21
N ALA A 10 -23.36 -4.25 -20.98
CA ALA A 10 -22.27 -3.31 -20.70
C ALA A 10 -20.94 -3.80 -21.28
N ALA A 11 -20.59 -5.08 -21.07
CA ALA A 11 -19.37 -5.68 -21.61
C ALA A 11 -19.32 -5.68 -23.14
N ARG A 12 -20.47 -5.87 -23.81
CA ARG A 12 -20.57 -5.78 -25.28
C ARG A 12 -20.32 -4.36 -25.79
N TYR A 13 -20.88 -3.36 -25.14
CA TYR A 13 -20.64 -1.95 -25.51
C TYR A 13 -19.21 -1.52 -25.19
N PHE A 14 -18.60 -2.01 -24.11
CA PHE A 14 -17.20 -1.75 -23.78
C PHE A 14 -16.23 -2.19 -24.90
N LYS A 15 -16.55 -3.26 -25.62
CA LYS A 15 -15.74 -3.72 -26.76
C LYS A 15 -15.78 -2.76 -27.96
N LEU A 16 -16.76 -1.86 -28.02
CA LEU A 16 -16.90 -0.87 -29.09
C LEU A 16 -16.20 0.46 -28.76
N VAL A 17 -15.73 0.61 -27.51
CA VAL A 17 -15.02 1.82 -27.06
C VAL A 17 -13.53 1.63 -27.35
N ASP A 18 -13.04 2.25 -28.40
CA ASP A 18 -11.60 2.34 -28.69
C ASP A 18 -11.01 3.48 -27.83
N TYR A 19 -10.68 3.15 -26.57
CA TYR A 19 -10.04 4.10 -25.66
C TYR A 19 -8.52 3.97 -25.81
N LYS A 20 -7.88 5.04 -26.26
CA LYS A 20 -6.42 5.14 -26.30
C LYS A 20 -5.95 6.29 -25.42
N CYS A 21 -5.10 6.00 -24.46
CA CYS A 21 -4.40 7.03 -23.71
C CYS A 21 -3.55 7.84 -24.71
N LYS A 22 -3.76 9.16 -24.79
CA LYS A 22 -3.05 10.04 -25.75
C LYS A 22 -1.81 10.69 -25.15
N SER A 23 -1.78 10.89 -23.85
CA SER A 23 -0.70 11.57 -23.15
C SER A 23 -0.57 11.07 -21.71
N LEU A 24 0.64 11.12 -21.17
CA LEU A 24 0.90 10.77 -19.79
C LEU A 24 0.73 12.01 -18.88
N PRO A 25 0.23 11.84 -17.65
CA PRO A 25 0.01 12.93 -16.70
C PRO A 25 1.30 13.31 -15.98
N GLU A 26 1.25 14.41 -15.25
CA GLU A 26 2.33 14.87 -14.37
C GLU A 26 2.62 13.86 -13.23
N VAL A 27 1.56 13.26 -12.67
CA VAL A 27 1.63 12.26 -11.60
C VAL A 27 1.09 10.94 -12.11
N LEU A 28 2.00 10.09 -12.57
CA LEU A 28 1.68 8.78 -13.13
C LEU A 28 1.78 7.72 -12.03
N SER A 29 0.76 6.88 -11.89
CA SER A 29 0.80 5.74 -10.98
C SER A 29 0.59 4.43 -11.71
N VAL A 30 1.32 3.40 -11.27
CA VAL A 30 1.18 2.02 -11.74
C VAL A 30 0.92 1.11 -10.54
N ASP A 31 -0.05 0.23 -10.69
CA ASP A 31 -0.36 -0.81 -9.72
C ASP A 31 -0.80 -2.07 -10.45
N GLU A 32 -0.87 -3.17 -9.74
CA GLU A 32 -1.28 -4.44 -10.30
C GLU A 32 -2.51 -5.00 -9.57
N PHE A 33 -3.37 -5.61 -10.34
CA PHE A 33 -4.51 -6.32 -9.79
C PHE A 33 -4.60 -7.73 -10.37
N ARG A 34 -5.23 -8.61 -9.60
CA ARG A 34 -5.47 -9.97 -10.05
C ARG A 34 -6.65 -9.98 -11.02
N GLY A 35 -6.39 -10.43 -12.23
CA GLY A 35 -7.39 -10.60 -13.25
C GLY A 35 -7.15 -11.91 -14.04
N ASN A 36 -7.79 -12.03 -15.20
CA ASN A 36 -7.70 -13.20 -16.06
C ASN A 36 -7.63 -12.84 -17.56
N ALA A 37 -7.33 -11.60 -17.89
CA ALA A 37 -7.20 -11.16 -19.26
C ALA A 37 -5.96 -11.77 -19.92
N GLY A 38 -6.10 -12.29 -21.14
CA GLY A 38 -5.00 -12.86 -21.90
C GLY A 38 -4.30 -14.08 -21.29
N GLY A 39 -4.94 -14.78 -20.34
CA GLY A 39 -4.34 -15.89 -19.62
C GLY A 39 -3.34 -15.49 -18.53
N GLU A 40 -3.08 -14.22 -18.35
CA GLU A 40 -2.16 -13.71 -17.33
C GLU A 40 -2.86 -13.49 -16.00
N LYS A 41 -2.21 -13.90 -14.91
CA LYS A 41 -2.75 -13.80 -13.54
C LYS A 41 -2.86 -12.36 -13.02
N PHE A 42 -2.01 -11.49 -13.50
CA PHE A 42 -1.93 -10.10 -13.05
C PHE A 42 -1.93 -9.15 -14.25
N GLN A 43 -2.79 -8.16 -14.19
CA GLN A 43 -2.84 -7.02 -15.08
C GLN A 43 -2.20 -5.79 -14.40
N CYS A 44 -1.72 -4.84 -15.20
CA CYS A 44 -1.22 -3.58 -14.70
C CYS A 44 -2.23 -2.48 -14.98
N ILE A 45 -2.61 -1.73 -13.95
CA ILE A 45 -3.44 -0.53 -14.07
C ILE A 45 -2.54 0.70 -14.07
N ILE A 46 -2.81 1.60 -15.00
CA ILE A 46 -2.11 2.88 -15.17
C ILE A 46 -3.08 4.00 -14.85
N THR A 47 -2.71 4.88 -13.94
CA THR A 47 -3.60 5.94 -13.47
C THR A 47 -2.93 7.31 -13.43
N ASP A 48 -3.74 8.35 -13.57
CA ASP A 48 -3.42 9.71 -13.17
C ASP A 48 -3.78 9.84 -11.69
N ALA A 49 -2.77 9.74 -10.82
CA ALA A 49 -3.00 9.77 -9.37
C ALA A 49 -3.48 11.12 -8.87
N LYS A 50 -3.12 12.23 -9.54
CA LYS A 50 -3.53 13.58 -9.17
C LYS A 50 -5.03 13.82 -9.43
N ASN A 51 -5.55 13.30 -10.54
CA ASN A 51 -6.93 13.50 -10.96
C ASN A 51 -7.83 12.28 -10.72
N HIS A 52 -7.31 11.24 -10.05
CA HIS A 52 -8.03 10.00 -9.75
C HIS A 52 -8.68 9.35 -10.99
N ARG A 53 -7.94 9.27 -12.09
CA ARG A 53 -8.43 8.74 -13.36
C ARG A 53 -7.65 7.51 -13.80
N VAL A 54 -8.35 6.47 -14.19
CA VAL A 54 -7.75 5.33 -14.90
C VAL A 54 -7.41 5.79 -16.32
N LEU A 55 -6.17 5.57 -16.73
CA LEU A 55 -5.67 5.91 -18.06
C LEU A 55 -5.66 4.69 -18.97
N ASP A 56 -5.23 3.54 -18.44
CA ASP A 56 -5.16 2.32 -19.22
C ASP A 56 -5.06 1.09 -18.31
N ILE A 57 -5.30 -0.08 -18.89
CA ILE A 57 -5.09 -1.39 -18.25
C ILE A 57 -4.31 -2.27 -19.22
N LEU A 58 -3.08 -2.62 -18.84
CA LEU A 58 -2.26 -3.53 -19.61
C LEU A 58 -2.61 -4.99 -19.28
N PRO A 59 -2.59 -5.89 -20.26
CA PRO A 59 -2.97 -7.29 -20.08
C PRO A 59 -2.04 -8.08 -19.15
N ASN A 60 -0.84 -7.55 -18.91
CA ASN A 60 0.16 -8.14 -18.03
C ASN A 60 1.03 -7.06 -17.36
N ARG A 61 1.98 -7.48 -16.52
CA ARG A 61 2.91 -6.62 -15.80
C ARG A 61 4.38 -6.91 -16.19
N LYS A 62 4.61 -7.45 -17.38
CA LYS A 62 5.96 -7.74 -17.84
C LYS A 62 6.70 -6.44 -18.10
N GLN A 63 7.92 -6.38 -17.63
CA GLN A 63 8.73 -5.16 -17.70
C GLN A 63 8.93 -4.68 -19.15
N GLU A 64 9.19 -5.60 -20.05
CA GLU A 64 9.42 -5.31 -21.49
C GLU A 64 8.19 -4.69 -22.14
N ASP A 65 7.00 -5.27 -21.87
CA ASP A 65 5.74 -4.77 -22.43
C ASP A 65 5.40 -3.38 -21.87
N MET A 66 5.64 -3.15 -20.58
CA MET A 66 5.45 -1.83 -19.96
C MET A 66 6.42 -0.78 -20.49
N ILE A 67 7.69 -1.14 -20.70
CA ILE A 67 8.68 -0.24 -21.31
C ILE A 67 8.28 0.10 -22.75
N ALA A 68 7.85 -0.89 -23.54
CA ALA A 68 7.38 -0.67 -24.91
C ALA A 68 6.16 0.26 -24.92
N TYR A 69 5.18 0.01 -24.04
CA TYR A 69 4.00 0.85 -23.87
C TYR A 69 4.36 2.31 -23.53
N PHE A 70 5.19 2.55 -22.53
CA PHE A 70 5.54 3.91 -22.14
C PHE A 70 6.42 4.63 -23.18
N ARG A 71 7.28 3.92 -23.90
CA ARG A 71 8.10 4.49 -24.97
C ARG A 71 7.29 5.04 -26.14
N ALA A 72 6.06 4.56 -26.34
CA ALA A 72 5.17 5.08 -27.38
C ALA A 72 4.70 6.52 -27.15
N PHE A 73 4.82 7.03 -25.92
CA PHE A 73 4.38 8.39 -25.57
C PHE A 73 5.50 9.41 -25.73
N SER A 74 5.29 10.42 -26.56
CA SER A 74 6.19 11.60 -26.66
C SER A 74 6.20 12.45 -25.39
N THR A 75 5.13 12.37 -24.58
CA THR A 75 4.93 13.14 -23.33
C THR A 75 5.64 12.56 -22.11
N ARG A 76 6.50 11.55 -22.24
CA ARG A 76 7.21 10.93 -21.10
C ARG A 76 7.95 11.92 -20.21
N ASN A 77 8.55 12.92 -20.82
CA ASN A 77 9.32 13.93 -20.09
C ASN A 77 8.46 14.87 -19.24
N SER A 78 7.13 14.88 -19.42
CA SER A 78 6.19 15.65 -18.59
C SER A 78 5.83 14.96 -17.29
N VAL A 79 6.16 13.67 -17.15
CA VAL A 79 5.95 12.92 -15.90
C VAL A 79 6.97 13.41 -14.87
N LYS A 80 6.48 14.06 -13.81
CA LYS A 80 7.31 14.56 -12.70
C LYS A 80 7.35 13.59 -11.52
N TYR A 81 6.29 12.80 -11.33
CA TYR A 81 6.17 11.84 -10.24
C TYR A 81 5.71 10.50 -10.77
N PHE A 82 6.44 9.45 -10.41
CA PHE A 82 6.10 8.07 -10.73
C PHE A 82 5.78 7.30 -9.46
N VAL A 83 4.51 7.01 -9.24
CA VAL A 83 4.00 6.31 -8.05
C VAL A 83 3.91 4.82 -8.34
N MET A 84 4.44 3.98 -7.47
CA MET A 84 4.53 2.54 -7.68
C MET A 84 4.49 1.75 -6.37
N ASP A 85 4.23 0.44 -6.47
CA ASP A 85 4.50 -0.53 -5.40
C ASP A 85 6.01 -0.80 -5.24
N MET A 86 6.40 -1.45 -4.15
CA MET A 86 7.78 -1.82 -3.80
C MET A 86 8.30 -2.98 -4.66
N ARG A 87 8.33 -2.78 -5.99
CA ARG A 87 8.87 -3.75 -6.96
C ARG A 87 10.06 -3.18 -7.73
N ARG A 88 11.18 -3.93 -7.75
CA ARG A 88 12.39 -3.51 -8.48
C ARG A 88 12.12 -3.30 -9.97
N ALA A 89 11.31 -4.15 -10.60
CA ALA A 89 10.95 -3.99 -12.02
C ALA A 89 10.31 -2.62 -12.31
N TYR A 90 9.48 -2.10 -11.42
CA TYR A 90 8.89 -0.77 -11.60
C TYR A 90 9.91 0.36 -11.42
N LEU A 91 10.90 0.18 -10.54
CA LEU A 91 11.99 1.13 -10.40
C LEU A 91 12.85 1.20 -11.68
N GLU A 92 13.11 0.05 -12.30
CA GLU A 92 13.83 -0.03 -13.56
C GLU A 92 13.02 0.60 -14.71
N ILE A 93 11.71 0.35 -14.79
CA ILE A 93 10.82 1.03 -15.73
C ILE A 93 10.87 2.55 -15.52
N ALA A 94 10.83 3.02 -14.28
CA ALA A 94 10.93 4.45 -13.97
C ALA A 94 12.23 5.04 -14.47
N SER A 95 13.37 4.38 -14.22
CA SER A 95 14.69 4.87 -14.65
C SER A 95 14.84 4.92 -16.18
N ILE A 96 14.26 3.95 -16.89
CA ILE A 96 14.36 3.85 -18.36
C ILE A 96 13.39 4.81 -19.05
N CYS A 97 12.15 4.89 -18.56
CA CYS A 97 11.08 5.62 -19.23
C CYS A 97 10.90 7.06 -18.73
N PHE A 98 11.24 7.32 -17.47
CA PHE A 98 10.97 8.57 -16.77
C PHE A 98 12.18 9.06 -15.95
N PRO A 99 13.36 9.27 -16.57
CA PRO A 99 14.61 9.55 -15.85
C PRO A 99 14.55 10.83 -15.01
N ASN A 100 13.66 11.75 -15.35
CA ASN A 100 13.48 13.02 -14.61
C ASN A 100 12.38 12.95 -13.55
N ALA A 101 11.63 11.84 -13.46
CA ALA A 101 10.55 11.70 -12.51
C ALA A 101 11.06 11.32 -11.11
N LYS A 102 10.47 11.94 -10.10
CA LYS A 102 10.67 11.53 -8.71
C LYS A 102 9.85 10.28 -8.44
N VAL A 103 10.53 9.20 -8.10
CA VAL A 103 9.86 7.92 -7.74
C VAL A 103 9.29 8.02 -6.33
N ILE A 104 8.05 7.56 -6.18
CA ILE A 104 7.28 7.57 -4.93
C ILE A 104 6.73 6.17 -4.70
N ILE A 105 6.89 5.64 -3.49
CA ILE A 105 6.21 4.41 -3.09
C ILE A 105 4.78 4.73 -2.64
N ASP A 106 3.82 3.98 -3.17
CA ASP A 106 2.42 4.10 -2.75
C ASP A 106 2.28 3.78 -1.25
N LYS A 107 1.77 4.75 -0.51
CA LYS A 107 1.53 4.67 0.94
C LYS A 107 0.72 3.43 1.35
N TYR A 108 -0.25 3.06 0.55
CA TYR A 108 -1.13 1.92 0.83
C TYR A 108 -0.33 0.63 1.03
N HIS A 109 0.65 0.35 0.14
CA HIS A 109 1.43 -0.88 0.18
C HIS A 109 2.32 -0.95 1.43
N VAL A 110 2.93 0.16 1.83
CA VAL A 110 3.77 0.22 3.03
C VAL A 110 2.94 0.06 4.30
N VAL A 111 1.84 0.82 4.41
CA VAL A 111 0.91 0.72 5.56
C VAL A 111 0.34 -0.69 5.66
N ARG A 112 -0.10 -1.27 4.56
CA ARG A 112 -0.61 -2.64 4.51
C ARG A 112 0.41 -3.65 5.05
N GLN A 113 1.70 -3.51 4.70
CA GLN A 113 2.75 -4.40 5.19
C GLN A 113 2.87 -4.34 6.71
N VAL A 114 2.95 -3.14 7.30
CA VAL A 114 3.03 -2.95 8.75
C VAL A 114 1.78 -3.49 9.47
N LEU A 115 0.60 -3.27 8.91
CA LEU A 115 -0.64 -3.81 9.47
C LEU A 115 -0.69 -5.34 9.40
N TRP A 116 -0.15 -5.95 8.36
CA TRP A 116 -0.05 -7.41 8.27
C TRP A 116 0.91 -7.98 9.29
N ASP A 117 2.05 -7.35 9.53
CA ASP A 117 3.02 -7.79 10.53
C ASP A 117 2.43 -7.65 11.94
N PHE A 118 1.73 -6.56 12.24
CA PHE A 118 0.93 -6.44 13.46
C PHE A 118 -0.10 -7.58 13.61
N GLU A 119 -0.84 -7.91 12.55
CA GLU A 119 -1.81 -9.00 12.57
C GLU A 119 -1.18 -10.38 12.80
N LYS A 120 0.05 -10.60 12.35
CA LYS A 120 0.79 -11.84 12.65
C LYS A 120 1.05 -11.95 14.16
N VAL A 121 1.54 -10.88 14.81
CA VAL A 121 1.74 -10.85 16.26
C VAL A 121 0.42 -11.10 16.98
N ARG A 122 -0.65 -10.38 16.62
CA ARG A 122 -1.96 -10.59 17.24
C ARG A 122 -2.43 -12.04 17.13
N LYS A 123 -2.27 -12.67 15.98
CA LYS A 123 -2.65 -14.08 15.78
C LYS A 123 -1.77 -15.04 16.57
N ALA A 124 -0.47 -14.79 16.66
CA ALA A 124 0.46 -15.60 17.45
C ALA A 124 0.09 -15.56 18.93
N GLU A 125 -0.12 -14.36 19.48
CA GLU A 125 -0.54 -14.21 20.88
C GLU A 125 -1.89 -14.87 21.17
N GLN A 126 -2.80 -14.84 20.21
CA GLN A 126 -4.13 -15.42 20.33
C GLN A 126 -4.12 -16.95 20.52
N GLN A 127 -3.05 -17.63 20.11
CA GLN A 127 -2.92 -19.09 20.27
C GLN A 127 -2.80 -19.52 21.74
N TYR A 128 -2.31 -18.61 22.59
CA TYR A 128 -2.13 -18.87 24.03
C TYR A 128 -3.33 -18.50 24.89
N PHE A 129 -4.42 -18.00 24.27
CA PHE A 129 -5.62 -17.59 24.98
C PHE A 129 -6.65 -18.73 25.09
N SER A 130 -7.45 -18.70 26.17
CA SER A 130 -8.63 -19.55 26.29
C SER A 130 -9.61 -19.27 25.14
N ASP A 131 -10.50 -20.21 24.83
CA ASP A 131 -11.47 -20.07 23.75
C ASP A 131 -12.35 -18.83 23.87
N GLN A 132 -12.71 -18.46 25.09
CA GLN A 132 -13.48 -17.25 25.35
C GLN A 132 -12.69 -15.99 25.01
N ARG A 133 -11.41 -15.90 25.41
CA ARG A 133 -10.51 -14.79 25.07
C ARG A 133 -10.24 -14.75 23.58
N ARG A 134 -10.03 -15.89 22.92
CA ARG A 134 -9.83 -15.98 21.46
C ARG A 134 -11.00 -15.39 20.69
N LYS A 135 -12.24 -15.71 21.07
CA LYS A 135 -13.45 -15.11 20.46
C LYS A 135 -13.50 -13.60 20.63
N TYR A 136 -13.20 -13.11 21.82
CA TYR A 136 -13.14 -11.68 22.12
C TYR A 136 -12.12 -10.96 21.25
N PHE A 137 -10.88 -11.45 21.18
CA PHE A 137 -9.82 -10.88 20.36
C PHE A 137 -10.11 -10.95 18.85
N LYS A 138 -10.74 -12.00 18.36
CA LYS A 138 -11.13 -12.10 16.95
C LYS A 138 -12.15 -11.03 16.57
N ARG A 139 -13.13 -10.75 17.43
CA ARG A 139 -14.14 -9.71 17.20
C ARG A 139 -13.57 -8.30 17.28
N SER A 140 -12.53 -8.10 18.07
CA SER A 140 -11.91 -6.80 18.32
C SER A 140 -10.76 -6.47 17.38
N ARG A 141 -10.47 -7.32 16.39
CA ARG A 141 -9.48 -7.03 15.34
C ARG A 141 -9.65 -5.63 14.74
N LYS A 142 -10.89 -5.20 14.49
CA LYS A 142 -11.17 -3.88 13.93
C LYS A 142 -10.72 -2.75 14.85
N LEU A 143 -10.88 -2.90 16.17
CA LEU A 143 -10.46 -1.90 17.16
C LEU A 143 -8.93 -1.79 17.21
N LEU A 144 -8.23 -2.93 17.26
CA LEU A 144 -6.78 -2.96 17.29
C LEU A 144 -6.13 -2.42 16.01
N LEU A 145 -6.80 -2.52 14.86
CA LEU A 145 -6.33 -1.95 13.60
C LEU A 145 -6.71 -0.46 13.42
N LYS A 146 -7.71 0.01 14.16
CA LYS A 146 -8.19 1.39 14.09
C LYS A 146 -7.11 2.36 14.57
N ASN A 147 -7.07 3.55 13.98
CA ASN A 147 -6.20 4.61 14.46
C ASN A 147 -6.66 5.03 15.87
N PRO A 148 -5.77 5.11 16.88
CA PRO A 148 -6.12 5.47 18.25
C PRO A 148 -6.90 6.78 18.35
N LYS A 149 -6.59 7.77 17.54
CA LYS A 149 -7.30 9.08 17.50
C LYS A 149 -8.77 8.99 17.06
N ARG A 150 -9.19 7.83 16.54
CA ARG A 150 -10.56 7.57 16.06
C ARG A 150 -11.33 6.60 16.96
N LEU A 151 -10.72 6.14 18.05
CA LEU A 151 -11.39 5.31 19.04
C LEU A 151 -12.32 6.19 19.91
N SER A 152 -13.51 5.69 20.25
CA SER A 152 -14.29 6.24 21.36
C SER A 152 -13.64 5.88 22.70
N GLU A 153 -14.07 6.50 23.80
CA GLU A 153 -13.58 6.17 25.15
C GLU A 153 -13.78 4.69 25.46
N GLU A 154 -14.98 4.16 25.21
CA GLU A 154 -15.28 2.74 25.43
C GLU A 154 -14.41 1.81 24.56
N GLU A 155 -14.16 2.18 23.30
CA GLU A 155 -13.28 1.43 22.40
C GLU A 155 -11.83 1.47 22.89
N ALA A 156 -11.38 2.62 23.42
CA ALA A 156 -10.02 2.77 23.96
C ALA A 156 -9.83 1.90 25.22
N ASP A 157 -10.82 1.86 26.11
CA ASP A 157 -10.80 0.98 27.28
C ASP A 157 -10.74 -0.49 26.90
N GLN A 158 -11.53 -0.91 25.89
CA GLN A 158 -11.47 -2.27 25.36
C GLN A 158 -10.08 -2.59 24.80
N VAL A 159 -9.48 -1.68 24.06
CA VAL A 159 -8.11 -1.84 23.52
C VAL A 159 -7.11 -1.92 24.68
N ALA A 160 -7.22 -1.09 25.73
CA ALA A 160 -6.33 -1.12 26.89
C ALA A 160 -6.37 -2.48 27.60
N VAL A 161 -7.57 -3.03 27.81
CA VAL A 161 -7.75 -4.38 28.38
C VAL A 161 -7.08 -5.45 27.52
N MET A 162 -7.21 -5.37 26.18
CA MET A 162 -6.55 -6.32 25.28
C MET A 162 -5.02 -6.22 25.35
N LEU A 163 -4.48 -5.00 25.37
CA LEU A 163 -3.05 -4.77 25.42
C LEU A 163 -2.43 -5.15 26.77
N ALA A 164 -3.21 -5.13 27.86
CA ALA A 164 -2.76 -5.60 29.17
C ALA A 164 -2.47 -7.12 29.21
N THR A 165 -3.01 -7.89 28.27
CA THR A 165 -2.89 -9.36 28.26
C THR A 165 -1.54 -9.85 27.70
N SER A 166 -0.82 -9.06 26.92
CA SER A 166 0.44 -9.46 26.27
C SER A 166 1.35 -8.26 26.04
N GLN A 167 2.58 -8.36 26.53
CA GLN A 167 3.62 -7.36 26.28
C GLN A 167 3.94 -7.28 24.77
N ARG A 168 4.10 -8.42 24.11
CA ARG A 168 4.37 -8.45 22.65
C ARG A 168 3.29 -7.77 21.85
N LEU A 169 2.02 -8.01 22.18
CA LEU A 169 0.90 -7.35 21.50
C LEU A 169 0.93 -5.83 21.71
N ARG A 170 1.29 -5.38 22.91
CA ARG A 170 1.42 -3.95 23.27
C ARG A 170 2.53 -3.29 22.46
N GLU A 171 3.70 -3.92 22.38
CA GLU A 171 4.84 -3.45 21.59
C GLU A 171 4.48 -3.36 20.09
N ALA A 172 3.89 -4.42 19.55
CA ALA A 172 3.43 -4.43 18.16
C ALA A 172 2.38 -3.34 17.87
N TYR A 173 1.45 -3.11 18.81
CA TYR A 173 0.45 -2.05 18.69
C TYR A 173 1.09 -0.67 18.71
N HIS A 174 2.10 -0.47 19.57
CA HIS A 174 2.88 0.77 19.61
C HIS A 174 3.59 1.01 18.28
N LEU A 175 4.30 0.00 17.74
CA LEU A 175 4.97 0.09 16.43
C LEU A 175 3.99 0.44 15.32
N LYS A 176 2.83 -0.23 15.26
CA LYS A 176 1.78 0.08 14.28
C LYS A 176 1.36 1.55 14.36
N ASN A 177 1.10 2.05 15.56
CA ASN A 177 0.63 3.42 15.74
C ASN A 177 1.71 4.46 15.42
N LYS A 178 2.95 4.23 15.81
CA LYS A 178 4.09 5.09 15.45
C LYS A 178 4.29 5.16 13.94
N PHE A 179 4.05 4.05 13.24
CA PHE A 179 4.08 4.06 11.78
C PHE A 179 2.94 4.90 11.18
N LEU A 180 1.73 4.78 11.73
CA LEU A 180 0.60 5.61 11.28
C LEU A 180 0.81 7.11 11.58
N GLU A 181 1.49 7.46 12.67
CA GLU A 181 1.91 8.83 12.97
C GLU A 181 2.94 9.33 11.95
N PHE A 182 3.92 8.49 11.58
CA PHE A 182 4.85 8.79 10.51
C PHE A 182 4.13 9.13 9.20
N MET A 183 3.14 8.33 8.80
CA MET A 183 2.38 8.54 7.57
C MET A 183 1.55 9.83 7.54
N GLN A 184 1.36 10.47 8.70
CA GLN A 184 0.66 11.75 8.86
C GLN A 184 1.64 12.92 9.08
N SER A 185 2.90 12.77 8.72
CA SER A 185 3.90 13.83 8.87
C SER A 185 3.62 14.99 7.93
N GLU A 186 3.76 16.21 8.45
CA GLU A 186 3.43 17.45 7.74
C GLU A 186 4.44 17.78 6.63
N ASN A 187 5.68 17.32 6.80
CA ASN A 187 6.76 17.61 5.85
C ASN A 187 7.81 16.49 5.86
N ARG A 188 8.69 16.50 4.85
CA ARG A 188 9.74 15.49 4.66
C ARG A 188 10.72 15.40 5.83
N TYR A 189 11.04 16.50 6.50
CA TYR A 189 11.99 16.51 7.62
C TYR A 189 11.42 15.73 8.81
N VAL A 190 10.20 16.07 9.23
CA VAL A 190 9.46 15.36 10.29
C VAL A 190 9.24 13.89 9.91
N ALA A 191 8.92 13.63 8.64
CA ALA A 191 8.76 12.26 8.14
C ALA A 191 10.06 11.45 8.28
N ALA A 192 11.20 12.02 7.89
CA ALA A 192 12.49 11.34 7.98
C ALA A 192 12.89 11.03 9.44
N GLU A 193 12.66 11.97 10.35
CA GLU A 193 12.90 11.77 11.78
C GLU A 193 12.01 10.66 12.35
N ARG A 194 10.69 10.73 12.10
CA ARG A 194 9.74 9.73 12.59
C ARG A 194 10.01 8.34 12.03
N LEU A 195 10.36 8.24 10.74
CA LEU A 195 10.66 6.96 10.12
C LEU A 195 11.95 6.35 10.68
N ARG A 196 12.99 7.17 10.91
CA ARG A 196 14.23 6.72 11.58
C ARG A 196 13.95 6.20 12.98
N ASN A 197 13.18 6.96 13.76
CA ASN A 197 12.80 6.56 15.11
C ASN A 197 11.95 5.28 15.10
N TRP A 198 11.08 5.13 14.12
CA TRP A 198 10.29 3.92 13.96
C TRP A 198 11.18 2.69 13.69
N VAL A 199 12.18 2.81 12.81
CA VAL A 199 13.13 1.73 12.51
C VAL A 199 13.86 1.31 13.79
N LEU A 200 14.42 2.26 14.56
CA LEU A 200 15.09 1.97 15.81
C LEU A 200 14.18 1.27 16.82
N LEU A 201 12.95 1.73 16.96
CA LEU A 201 11.96 1.09 17.84
C LEU A 201 11.62 -0.33 17.40
N ALA A 202 11.47 -0.56 16.09
CA ALA A 202 11.15 -1.88 15.56
C ALA A 202 12.33 -2.87 15.70
N GLU A 203 13.57 -2.40 15.52
CA GLU A 203 14.78 -3.18 15.77
C GLU A 203 14.92 -3.52 17.26
N PHE A 204 14.70 -2.54 18.15
CA PHE A 204 14.76 -2.76 19.60
C PHE A 204 13.68 -3.73 20.10
N ALA A 205 12.46 -3.62 19.62
CA ALA A 205 11.37 -4.53 19.97
C ALA A 205 11.62 -5.97 19.52
N ASN A 206 12.48 -6.16 18.53
CA ASN A 206 12.94 -7.46 18.04
C ASN A 206 11.80 -8.47 17.78
N LEU A 207 10.68 -7.98 17.24
CA LEU A 207 9.55 -8.81 16.89
C LEU A 207 9.78 -9.43 15.49
N PRO A 208 9.95 -10.75 15.38
CA PRO A 208 10.29 -11.40 14.11
C PRO A 208 9.25 -11.16 13.02
N GLU A 209 8.00 -10.94 13.40
CA GLU A 209 6.91 -10.64 12.48
C GLU A 209 7.12 -9.33 11.72
N PHE A 210 7.81 -8.33 12.30
CA PHE A 210 8.11 -7.04 11.69
C PHE A 210 9.34 -7.04 10.78
N LYS A 211 10.05 -8.18 10.66
CA LYS A 211 11.22 -8.29 9.78
C LYS A 211 10.90 -7.91 8.33
N ALA A 212 9.73 -8.26 7.83
CA ALA A 212 9.34 -7.92 6.46
C ALA A 212 9.15 -6.40 6.28
N SER A 213 8.51 -5.72 7.24
CA SER A 213 8.38 -4.25 7.23
C SER A 213 9.74 -3.56 7.34
N LEU A 214 10.62 -4.01 8.23
CA LEU A 214 11.97 -3.46 8.36
C LEU A 214 12.75 -3.60 7.05
N THR A 215 12.76 -4.80 6.45
CA THR A 215 13.42 -5.04 5.16
C THR A 215 12.85 -4.15 4.05
N ALA A 216 11.54 -4.02 3.98
CA ALA A 216 10.89 -3.15 2.99
C ALA A 216 11.31 -1.68 3.19
N ILE A 217 11.27 -1.18 4.43
CA ILE A 217 11.64 0.21 4.73
C ILE A 217 13.11 0.45 4.43
N HIS A 218 14.04 -0.41 4.82
CA HIS A 218 15.45 -0.26 4.48
C HIS A 218 15.70 -0.20 2.98
N ASN A 219 15.07 -1.10 2.21
CA ASN A 219 15.25 -1.16 0.75
C ASN A 219 14.63 0.06 0.01
N TRP A 220 13.56 0.63 0.56
CA TRP A 220 12.76 1.65 -0.11
C TRP A 220 12.72 2.99 0.60
N TYR A 221 13.60 3.22 1.60
CA TYR A 221 13.59 4.35 2.52
C TYR A 221 13.40 5.70 1.83
N GLN A 222 14.24 6.00 0.83
CA GLN A 222 14.20 7.29 0.13
C GLN A 222 12.91 7.49 -0.68
N TYR A 223 12.43 6.41 -1.29
CA TYR A 223 11.20 6.45 -2.10
C TYR A 223 9.93 6.53 -1.23
N ILE A 224 9.95 5.95 -0.03
CA ILE A 224 8.89 6.09 0.97
C ILE A 224 8.83 7.54 1.50
N LEU A 225 9.97 8.17 1.72
CA LEU A 225 10.03 9.58 2.14
C LEU A 225 9.62 10.58 1.04
N ASN A 226 9.49 10.13 -0.18
CA ASN A 226 9.00 10.96 -1.29
C ASN A 226 7.46 11.05 -1.34
N ALA A 227 6.75 10.19 -0.58
CA ALA A 227 5.30 10.04 -0.60
C ALA A 227 4.52 11.13 0.18
#